data_3622a22e0a5e5349d46de7674c3239ba
#
_entry.id   3622a22e0a5e5349d46de7674c3239ba
#
_cell.length_a   1.000
_cell.length_b   1.000
_cell.length_c   1.000
_cell.angle_alpha   90.00
_cell.angle_beta   90.00
_cell.angle_gamma   90.00
#
_symmetry.space_group_name_H-M   'P 1'
#
loop_
_entity.id
_entity.type
_entity.pdbx_description
1 polymer ?
#
loop_
_entity_poly.entity_id
_entity_poly.type
_entity_poly.pdbx_seq_one_letter_code
_entity_poly.pdbx_strand_id
1 'polypeptide(L)'
;MVHGNLKTSNILLDASNECRISDYGLYLLLNPAAAQEMLEASAAQGYKAPELIKMRDATRESDIYSLGVVLLEMLAQKEHADDSRPNPRDILLPASFKNLVLERKISEAFSSDLARHCRRSGKERHLNAYFELATACCSPSPSLRPNTKHILKRLEEIAR
;
A
#
# COMPACT_ATOMS: atom_id res chain seq x y z
N MET A 1 5.51 -17.04 5.30
CA MET A 1 5.75 -17.13 3.86
C MET A 1 5.78 -15.71 3.34
N VAL A 2 6.63 -15.36 2.41
CA VAL A 2 6.88 -14.02 1.89
C VAL A 2 6.40 -13.95 0.44
N HIS A 3 5.72 -12.87 0.05
CA HIS A 3 5.29 -12.64 -1.33
C HIS A 3 6.44 -12.03 -2.16
N GLY A 4 7.08 -10.99 -1.64
CA GLY A 4 8.25 -10.34 -2.23
C GLY A 4 7.95 -9.33 -3.36
N ASN A 5 6.69 -9.26 -3.86
CA ASN A 5 6.28 -8.32 -4.91
C ASN A 5 4.79 -7.96 -4.80
N LEU A 6 4.34 -7.65 -3.59
CA LEU A 6 2.94 -7.26 -3.37
C LEU A 6 2.68 -5.87 -3.93
N LYS A 7 1.69 -5.75 -4.81
CA LYS A 7 1.25 -4.50 -5.46
C LYS A 7 -0.17 -4.66 -6.00
N THR A 8 -0.84 -3.56 -6.32
CA THR A 8 -2.23 -3.57 -6.82
C THR A 8 -2.43 -4.42 -8.07
N SER A 9 -1.48 -4.41 -9.01
CA SER A 9 -1.55 -5.24 -10.22
C SER A 9 -1.47 -6.76 -9.97
N ASN A 10 -1.04 -7.19 -8.77
CA ASN A 10 -1.00 -8.58 -8.34
C ASN A 10 -2.18 -8.95 -7.42
N ILE A 11 -3.18 -8.07 -7.32
CA ILE A 11 -4.43 -8.30 -6.60
C ILE A 11 -5.55 -8.35 -7.62
N LEU A 12 -6.10 -9.54 -7.80
CA LEU A 12 -7.13 -9.83 -8.79
C LEU A 12 -8.48 -10.01 -8.10
N LEU A 13 -9.55 -9.60 -8.74
CA LEU A 13 -10.91 -9.92 -8.32
C LEU A 13 -11.44 -11.05 -9.21
N ASP A 14 -11.93 -12.11 -8.60
CA ASP A 14 -12.60 -13.17 -9.34
C ASP A 14 -14.06 -12.79 -9.70
N ALA A 15 -14.75 -13.67 -10.39
CA ALA A 15 -16.14 -13.46 -10.82
C ALA A 15 -17.12 -13.24 -9.65
N SER A 16 -16.73 -13.64 -8.43
CA SER A 16 -17.50 -13.44 -7.18
C SER A 16 -17.08 -12.17 -6.44
N ASN A 17 -16.20 -11.35 -7.02
CA ASN A 17 -15.54 -10.20 -6.38
C ASN A 17 -14.68 -10.58 -5.16
N GLU A 18 -14.23 -11.83 -5.08
CA GLU A 18 -13.25 -12.21 -4.06
C GLU A 18 -11.83 -11.85 -4.50
N CYS A 19 -11.06 -11.27 -3.56
CA CYS A 19 -9.67 -10.91 -3.80
C CYS A 19 -8.78 -12.13 -3.86
N ARG A 20 -7.97 -12.21 -4.91
CA ARG A 20 -6.93 -13.24 -5.11
C ARG A 20 -5.58 -12.56 -5.30
N ILE A 21 -4.57 -13.03 -4.60
CA ILE A 21 -3.19 -12.54 -4.77
C ILE A 21 -2.49 -13.46 -5.76
N SER A 22 -2.00 -12.89 -6.87
CA SER A 22 -1.18 -13.60 -7.88
C SER A 22 0.31 -13.47 -7.57
N ASP A 23 1.14 -14.25 -8.27
CA ASP A 23 2.61 -14.22 -8.21
C ASP A 23 3.20 -14.49 -6.83
N TYR A 24 2.42 -15.13 -5.97
CA TYR A 24 2.85 -15.47 -4.63
C TYR A 24 4.02 -16.46 -4.65
N GLY A 25 5.13 -16.06 -4.02
CA GLY A 25 6.34 -16.88 -3.96
C GLY A 25 7.16 -16.91 -5.25
N LEU A 26 6.75 -16.20 -6.31
CA LEU A 26 7.52 -16.10 -7.55
C LEU A 26 8.95 -15.57 -7.29
N TYR A 27 9.08 -14.62 -6.38
CA TYR A 27 10.38 -14.09 -5.95
C TYR A 27 11.37 -15.18 -5.54
N LEU A 28 10.91 -16.26 -4.90
CA LEU A 28 11.75 -17.37 -4.44
C LEU A 28 12.23 -18.28 -5.58
N LEU A 29 11.59 -18.20 -6.74
CA LEU A 29 11.91 -19.00 -7.93
C LEU A 29 12.82 -18.27 -8.91
N LEU A 30 12.98 -16.95 -8.74
CA LEU A 30 13.80 -16.14 -9.63
C LEU A 30 15.29 -16.31 -9.32
N ASN A 31 16.11 -16.25 -10.37
CA ASN A 31 17.55 -16.09 -10.16
C ASN A 31 17.86 -14.70 -9.58
N PRO A 32 19.05 -14.49 -8.98
CA PRO A 32 19.37 -13.23 -8.30
C PRO A 32 19.23 -11.97 -9.17
N ALA A 33 19.53 -12.06 -10.47
CA ALA A 33 19.42 -10.92 -11.39
C ALA A 33 17.96 -10.54 -11.63
N ALA A 34 17.11 -11.53 -11.96
CA ALA A 34 15.68 -11.31 -12.17
C ALA A 34 14.96 -10.85 -10.88
N ALA A 35 15.35 -11.39 -9.72
CA ALA A 35 14.84 -10.93 -8.43
C ALA A 35 15.21 -9.46 -8.16
N GLN A 36 16.43 -9.05 -8.51
CA GLN A 36 16.87 -7.67 -8.37
C GLN A 36 16.07 -6.73 -9.30
N GLU A 37 15.90 -7.09 -10.58
CA GLU A 37 15.09 -6.32 -11.52
C GLU A 37 13.64 -6.15 -11.03
N MET A 38 13.03 -7.20 -10.50
CA MET A 38 11.70 -7.14 -9.94
C MET A 38 11.62 -6.19 -8.74
N LEU A 39 12.61 -6.21 -7.85
CA LEU A 39 12.69 -5.30 -6.70
C LEU A 39 12.90 -3.84 -7.14
N GLU A 40 13.67 -3.59 -8.20
CA GLU A 40 13.88 -2.26 -8.77
C GLU A 40 12.60 -1.72 -9.41
N ALA A 41 11.89 -2.55 -10.17
CA ALA A 41 10.59 -2.20 -10.73
C ALA A 41 9.56 -1.87 -9.63
N SER A 42 9.54 -2.66 -8.55
CA SER A 42 8.69 -2.41 -7.38
C SER A 42 9.07 -1.11 -6.66
N ALA A 43 10.38 -0.78 -6.62
CA ALA A 43 10.87 0.48 -6.05
C ALA A 43 10.42 1.68 -6.88
N ALA A 44 10.52 1.60 -8.21
CA ALA A 44 10.06 2.65 -9.12
C ALA A 44 8.56 2.94 -8.99
N GLN A 45 7.77 1.94 -8.61
CA GLN A 45 6.33 2.06 -8.34
C GLN A 45 6.01 2.43 -6.87
N GLY A 46 7.02 2.60 -6.01
CA GLY A 46 6.82 3.01 -4.61
C GLY A 46 6.47 1.90 -3.63
N TYR A 47 6.37 0.63 -4.05
CA TYR A 47 6.00 -0.50 -3.16
C TYR A 47 7.16 -1.08 -2.35
N LYS A 48 8.39 -0.79 -2.73
CA LYS A 48 9.58 -1.34 -2.07
C LYS A 48 9.80 -0.71 -0.71
N ALA A 49 9.87 -1.53 0.32
CA ALA A 49 10.19 -1.08 1.67
C ALA A 49 11.62 -0.50 1.76
N PRO A 50 11.84 0.55 2.58
CA PRO A 50 13.11 1.28 2.61
C PRO A 50 14.31 0.41 3.02
N GLU A 51 14.12 -0.59 3.86
CA GLU A 51 15.19 -1.53 4.25
C GLU A 51 15.71 -2.36 3.06
N LEU A 52 14.87 -2.63 2.06
CA LEU A 52 15.25 -3.41 0.87
C LEU A 52 16.22 -2.66 -0.07
N ILE A 53 16.51 -1.39 0.21
CA ILE A 53 17.60 -0.67 -0.46
C ILE A 53 18.97 -1.29 -0.08
N LYS A 54 19.09 -1.78 1.16
CA LYS A 54 20.31 -2.37 1.71
C LYS A 54 20.26 -3.90 1.78
N MET A 55 19.07 -4.45 1.92
CA MET A 55 18.81 -5.89 2.02
C MET A 55 18.31 -6.40 0.67
N ARG A 56 18.81 -7.57 0.25
CA ARG A 56 18.38 -8.19 -1.01
C ARG A 56 17.16 -9.08 -0.86
N ASP A 57 16.89 -9.55 0.34
CA ASP A 57 15.83 -10.53 0.58
C ASP A 57 14.57 -9.87 1.12
N ALA A 58 13.46 -10.11 0.47
CA ALA A 58 12.15 -9.70 0.93
C ALA A 58 11.78 -10.41 2.24
N THR A 59 11.11 -9.71 3.13
CA THR A 59 10.66 -10.20 4.44
C THR A 59 9.15 -10.05 4.59
N ARG A 60 8.57 -10.63 5.64
CA ARG A 60 7.16 -10.40 5.96
C ARG A 60 6.88 -8.93 6.24
N GLU A 61 7.80 -8.27 6.92
CA GLU A 61 7.69 -6.86 7.26
C GLU A 61 7.76 -5.99 6.00
N SER A 62 8.55 -6.37 4.98
CA SER A 62 8.56 -5.66 3.70
C SER A 62 7.26 -5.86 2.92
N ASP A 63 6.62 -7.03 3.00
CA ASP A 63 5.29 -7.25 2.42
C ASP A 63 4.22 -6.41 3.13
N ILE A 64 4.32 -6.22 4.46
CA ILE A 64 3.43 -5.33 5.21
C ILE A 64 3.58 -3.89 4.74
N TYR A 65 4.80 -3.43 4.45
CA TYR A 65 5.01 -2.10 3.87
C TYR A 65 4.31 -1.98 2.51
N SER A 66 4.52 -2.94 1.61
CA SER A 66 3.86 -2.97 0.30
C SER A 66 2.33 -2.99 0.42
N LEU A 67 1.79 -3.75 1.38
CA LEU A 67 0.36 -3.73 1.71
C LEU A 67 -0.09 -2.33 2.16
N GLY A 68 0.69 -1.65 2.98
CA GLY A 68 0.40 -0.27 3.39
C GLY A 68 0.29 0.67 2.19
N VAL A 69 1.17 0.53 1.19
CA VAL A 69 1.10 1.32 -0.05
C VAL A 69 -0.19 1.01 -0.82
N VAL A 70 -0.57 -0.27 -0.96
CA VAL A 70 -1.84 -0.67 -1.59
C VAL A 70 -3.04 -0.03 -0.87
N LEU A 71 -3.06 -0.06 0.47
CA LEU A 71 -4.13 0.55 1.25
C LEU A 71 -4.20 2.07 1.05
N LEU A 72 -3.05 2.76 0.91
CA LEU A 72 -3.00 4.19 0.60
C LEU A 72 -3.50 4.49 -0.82
N GLU A 73 -3.16 3.67 -1.80
CA GLU A 73 -3.67 3.80 -3.17
C GLU A 73 -5.20 3.69 -3.23
N MET A 74 -5.77 2.75 -2.46
CA MET A 74 -7.23 2.61 -2.36
C MET A 74 -7.90 3.89 -1.79
N LEU A 75 -7.26 4.60 -0.88
CA LEU A 75 -7.75 5.87 -0.35
C LEU A 75 -7.62 7.02 -1.35
N ALA A 76 -6.52 7.05 -2.09
CA ALA A 76 -6.28 8.09 -3.08
C ALA A 76 -7.22 7.97 -4.27
N GLN A 77 -7.75 6.75 -4.55
CA GLN A 77 -8.61 6.47 -5.72
C GLN A 77 -8.14 7.23 -6.97
N LYS A 78 -6.84 7.20 -7.22
CA LYS A 78 -6.34 7.82 -8.43
C LYS A 78 -6.87 7.00 -9.59
N GLU A 79 -7.86 7.55 -10.26
CA GLU A 79 -8.18 7.13 -11.61
C GLU A 79 -6.88 7.25 -12.41
N HIS A 80 -6.51 6.18 -13.08
CA HIS A 80 -5.50 6.24 -14.13
C HIS A 80 -6.08 7.12 -15.27
N ALA A 81 -6.19 8.42 -15.01
CA ALA A 81 -6.53 9.40 -16.01
C ALA A 81 -5.27 9.67 -16.81
N ASP A 82 -5.30 9.14 -18.01
CA ASP A 82 -4.42 9.49 -19.13
C ASP A 82 -2.94 9.09 -19.00
N ASP A 83 -2.58 8.18 -19.87
CA ASP A 83 -1.37 7.39 -20.06
C ASP A 83 -0.14 8.22 -20.51
N SER A 84 -0.12 9.52 -20.31
CA SER A 84 0.88 10.34 -20.99
C SER A 84 2.04 10.86 -20.15
N ARG A 85 2.06 10.75 -18.83
CA ARG A 85 3.30 10.90 -18.00
C ARG A 85 2.98 10.60 -16.52
N PRO A 86 3.64 9.62 -15.86
CA PRO A 86 3.59 9.51 -14.41
C PRO A 86 4.13 10.82 -13.81
N ASN A 87 3.30 11.51 -13.03
CA ASN A 87 3.76 12.67 -12.31
C ASN A 87 4.84 12.19 -11.31
N PRO A 88 6.03 12.78 -11.27
CA PRO A 88 7.07 12.41 -10.30
C PRO A 88 6.62 12.42 -8.84
N ARG A 89 5.52 13.14 -8.54
CA ARG A 89 4.88 13.16 -7.21
C ARG A 89 4.09 11.88 -6.90
N ASP A 90 3.74 11.09 -7.92
CA ASP A 90 2.95 9.86 -7.78
C ASP A 90 3.80 8.65 -7.38
N ILE A 91 5.10 8.72 -7.61
CA ILE A 91 6.05 7.63 -7.37
C ILE A 91 6.36 7.42 -5.88
N LEU A 92 6.06 8.39 -5.01
CA LEU A 92 6.36 8.36 -3.58
C LEU A 92 5.11 8.53 -2.71
N LEU A 93 4.07 7.74 -3.00
CA LEU A 93 2.81 7.75 -2.22
C LEU A 93 3.03 7.81 -0.71
N PRO A 94 3.84 6.93 -0.07
CA PRO A 94 4.04 7.00 1.37
C PRO A 94 4.68 8.31 1.85
N ALA A 95 5.62 8.88 1.08
CA ALA A 95 6.25 10.15 1.43
C ALA A 95 5.29 11.33 1.25
N SER A 96 4.52 11.34 0.17
CA SER A 96 3.49 12.36 -0.09
C SER A 96 2.41 12.34 0.99
N PHE A 97 1.92 11.15 1.37
CA PHE A 97 0.95 10.99 2.45
C PHE A 97 1.53 11.41 3.81
N LYS A 98 2.79 11.08 4.09
CA LYS A 98 3.48 11.51 5.32
C LYS A 98 3.54 13.02 5.43
N ASN A 99 3.84 13.72 4.34
CA ASN A 99 3.85 15.18 4.31
C ASN A 99 2.45 15.77 4.56
N LEU A 100 1.41 15.21 3.94
CA LEU A 100 0.02 15.63 4.17
C LEU A 100 -0.42 15.42 5.63
N VAL A 101 0.02 14.32 6.27
CA VAL A 101 -0.21 14.10 7.72
C VAL A 101 0.49 15.17 8.56
N LEU A 102 1.76 15.44 8.28
CA LEU A 102 2.53 16.46 9.02
C LEU A 102 1.94 17.87 8.86
N GLU A 103 1.40 18.17 7.67
CA GLU A 103 0.75 19.44 7.38
C GLU A 103 -0.72 19.52 7.86
N ARG A 104 -1.24 18.47 8.51
CA ARG A 104 -2.65 18.32 8.91
C ARG A 104 -3.66 18.41 7.76
N LYS A 105 -3.23 18.12 6.55
CA LYS A 105 -4.05 18.14 5.33
C LYS A 105 -4.52 16.75 4.94
N ILE A 106 -4.91 15.94 5.92
CA ILE A 106 -5.32 14.53 5.70
C ILE A 106 -6.49 14.45 4.72
N SER A 107 -7.40 15.43 4.76
CA SER A 107 -8.54 15.49 3.83
C SER A 107 -8.13 15.66 2.35
N GLU A 108 -6.94 16.19 2.07
CA GLU A 108 -6.39 16.33 0.72
C GLU A 108 -5.76 15.02 0.21
N ALA A 109 -5.51 14.08 1.12
CA ALA A 109 -4.96 12.75 0.80
C ALA A 109 -6.02 11.81 0.19
N PHE A 110 -7.30 12.08 0.44
CA PHE A 110 -8.40 11.25 -0.03
C PHE A 110 -8.96 11.74 -1.35
N SER A 111 -9.48 10.83 -2.16
CA SER A 111 -10.27 11.26 -3.30
C SER A 111 -11.46 12.11 -2.82
N SER A 112 -11.79 13.15 -3.59
CA SER A 112 -12.87 14.09 -3.24
C SER A 112 -14.22 13.37 -3.06
N ASP A 113 -14.45 12.32 -3.83
CA ASP A 113 -15.69 11.54 -3.81
C ASP A 113 -15.77 10.64 -2.57
N LEU A 114 -14.67 9.97 -2.21
CA LEU A 114 -14.58 9.17 -0.99
C LEU A 114 -14.78 10.04 0.25
N ALA A 115 -14.07 11.17 0.34
CA ALA A 115 -14.18 12.11 1.45
C ALA A 115 -15.62 12.64 1.59
N ARG A 116 -16.26 13.00 0.48
CA ARG A 116 -17.65 13.47 0.43
C ARG A 116 -18.63 12.39 0.86
N HIS A 117 -18.45 11.16 0.37
CA HIS A 117 -19.28 10.01 0.76
C HIS A 117 -19.19 9.72 2.26
N CYS A 118 -17.97 9.62 2.80
CA CYS A 118 -17.75 9.37 4.22
C CYS A 118 -18.33 10.47 5.13
N ARG A 119 -18.23 11.74 4.71
CA ARG A 119 -18.83 12.86 5.43
C ARG A 119 -20.36 12.76 5.46
N ARG A 120 -20.98 12.44 4.32
CA ARG A 120 -22.46 12.29 4.24
C ARG A 120 -22.97 11.11 5.05
N SER A 121 -22.21 10.02 5.12
CA SER A 121 -22.58 8.79 5.84
C SER A 121 -22.13 8.76 7.31
N GLY A 122 -21.46 9.81 7.81
CA GLY A 122 -20.92 9.87 9.17
C GLY A 122 -19.74 8.91 9.42
N LYS A 123 -19.12 8.39 8.36
CA LYS A 123 -18.02 7.40 8.43
C LYS A 123 -16.60 8.02 8.42
N GLU A 124 -16.46 9.27 8.77
CA GLU A 124 -15.13 9.93 8.82
C GLU A 124 -14.15 9.26 9.79
N ARG A 125 -14.67 8.74 10.91
CA ARG A 125 -13.83 7.99 11.87
C ARG A 125 -13.26 6.71 11.27
N HIS A 126 -14.03 6.00 10.46
CA HIS A 126 -13.58 4.78 9.79
C HIS A 126 -12.51 5.11 8.74
N LEU A 127 -12.71 6.19 7.99
CA LEU A 127 -11.74 6.67 7.02
C LEU A 127 -10.40 7.03 7.67
N ASN A 128 -10.44 7.75 8.79
CA ASN A 128 -9.24 8.10 9.56
C ASN A 128 -8.54 6.86 10.13
N ALA A 129 -9.31 5.93 10.73
CA ALA A 129 -8.75 4.68 11.28
C ALA A 129 -8.11 3.81 10.19
N TYR A 130 -8.70 3.76 9.00
CA TYR A 130 -8.12 3.06 7.85
C TYR A 130 -6.80 3.71 7.41
N PHE A 131 -6.78 5.05 7.33
CA PHE A 131 -5.58 5.80 6.98
C PHE A 131 -4.45 5.62 8.00
N GLU A 132 -4.77 5.67 9.31
CA GLU A 132 -3.80 5.39 10.38
C GLU A 132 -3.21 3.98 10.26
N LEU A 133 -4.04 2.97 9.96
CA LEU A 133 -3.58 1.62 9.75
C LEU A 133 -2.64 1.52 8.54
N ALA A 134 -3.02 2.12 7.41
CA ALA A 134 -2.22 2.12 6.19
C ALA A 134 -0.85 2.79 6.42
N THR A 135 -0.81 3.93 7.11
CA THR A 135 0.43 4.64 7.44
C THR A 135 1.29 3.88 8.45
N ALA A 136 0.69 3.19 9.42
CA ALA A 136 1.41 2.31 10.34
C ALA A 136 2.11 1.15 9.61
N CYS A 137 1.46 0.57 8.59
CA CYS A 137 2.08 -0.44 7.73
C CYS A 137 3.28 0.13 6.96
N CYS A 138 3.26 1.40 6.57
CA CYS A 138 4.34 2.09 5.87
C CYS A 138 5.43 2.65 6.80
N SER A 139 5.48 2.24 8.08
CA SER A 139 6.55 2.68 8.99
C SER A 139 7.94 2.39 8.39
N PRO A 140 8.88 3.37 8.44
CA PRO A 140 10.25 3.15 7.99
C PRO A 140 10.97 2.04 8.76
N SER A 141 10.63 1.86 10.05
CA SER A 141 11.17 0.78 10.88
C SER A 141 10.32 -0.48 10.73
N PRO A 142 10.88 -1.61 10.25
CA PRO A 142 10.15 -2.86 10.10
C PRO A 142 9.50 -3.35 11.42
N SER A 143 10.19 -3.15 12.54
CA SER A 143 9.71 -3.58 13.87
C SER A 143 8.51 -2.80 14.41
N LEU A 144 8.21 -1.62 13.83
CA LEU A 144 7.05 -0.81 14.20
C LEU A 144 5.82 -1.10 13.34
N ARG A 145 5.96 -1.89 12.29
CA ARG A 145 4.84 -2.29 11.44
C ARG A 145 3.94 -3.30 12.16
N PRO A 146 2.62 -3.17 12.04
CA PRO A 146 1.70 -4.12 12.64
C PRO A 146 1.83 -5.50 11.99
N ASN A 147 1.60 -6.56 12.73
CA ASN A 147 1.55 -7.90 12.15
C ASN A 147 0.20 -8.16 11.44
N THR A 148 0.14 -9.19 10.60
CA THR A 148 -1.04 -9.53 9.80
C THR A 148 -2.31 -9.75 10.63
N LYS A 149 -2.20 -10.37 11.83
CA LYS A 149 -3.35 -10.58 12.71
C LYS A 149 -3.92 -9.27 13.23
N HIS A 150 -3.05 -8.32 13.58
CA HIS A 150 -3.46 -6.99 14.01
C HIS A 150 -4.12 -6.21 12.88
N ILE A 151 -3.53 -6.26 11.67
CA ILE A 151 -4.10 -5.61 10.48
C ILE A 151 -5.50 -6.14 10.18
N LEU A 152 -5.67 -7.46 10.14
CA LEU A 152 -6.96 -8.09 9.88
C LEU A 152 -8.01 -7.64 10.91
N LYS A 153 -7.68 -7.74 12.21
CA LYS A 153 -8.57 -7.29 13.29
C LYS A 153 -8.98 -5.83 13.13
N ARG A 154 -8.02 -4.94 12.82
CA ARG A 154 -8.31 -3.52 12.64
C ARG A 154 -9.20 -3.26 11.42
N LEU A 155 -8.98 -3.96 10.31
CA LEU A 155 -9.84 -3.85 9.12
C LEU A 155 -11.27 -4.33 9.41
N GLU A 156 -11.43 -5.43 10.16
CA GLU A 156 -12.75 -5.91 10.61
C GLU A 156 -13.46 -4.91 11.52
N GLU A 157 -12.73 -4.24 12.43
CA GLU A 157 -13.28 -3.19 13.28
C GLU A 157 -13.73 -1.96 12.49
N ILE A 158 -12.97 -1.59 11.45
CA ILE A 158 -13.28 -0.46 10.55
C ILE A 158 -14.49 -0.77 9.67
N ALA A 159 -14.68 -2.03 9.27
CA ALA A 159 -15.78 -2.45 8.40
C ALA A 159 -17.16 -2.50 9.09
N ARG A 160 -17.19 -2.50 10.43
CA ARG A 160 -18.42 -2.50 11.24
C ARG A 160 -19.01 -1.11 11.42
#